data_5404a824553f28dacbb43b7f412b18e1
#
_entry.id   5404a824553f28dacbb43b7f412b18e1
#
_cell.length_a   1.000
_cell.length_b   1.000
_cell.length_c   1.000
_cell.angle_alpha   90.00
_cell.angle_beta   90.00
_cell.angle_gamma   90.00
#
_symmetry.space_group_name_H-M   'P 1'
#
loop_
_entity.id
_entity.type
_entity.pdbx_description
1 polymer ?
#
loop_
_entity_poly.entity_id
_entity_poly.type
_entity_poly.pdbx_seq_one_letter_code
_entity_poly.pdbx_strand_id
1 'polypeptide(L)'
;AEYFAKNLQQVGFSSPLKAVLTTLKEAVDNSLDACEAAKLLPDLTIQVQRVGKGSSRSTDLIEIVIEDNGPGIDANDIAKVFGEYLASSKFGRGQCSRGQQGIGISAATTWAQLTNANGAVVTTKTKKMRKAMQAQVDVDIKGNKGLLKNKKTVDWDRPHGVRVVFQIDGRIQLNGDGGILTYLYGTTLVN
;
A
#
# COMPACT_ATOMS: atom_id res chain seq x y z
N ALA A 1 -4.17 -9.03 14.45
CA ALA A 1 -2.93 -8.89 13.65
C ALA A 1 -2.13 -10.20 13.61
N GLU A 2 -1.85 -10.80 14.77
CA GLU A 2 -1.00 -12.00 14.86
C GLU A 2 -1.53 -13.18 14.03
N TYR A 3 -2.85 -13.40 14.03
CA TYR A 3 -3.50 -14.37 13.15
C TYR A 3 -3.22 -14.09 11.67
N PHE A 4 -3.42 -12.86 11.22
CA PHE A 4 -3.22 -12.49 9.82
C PHE A 4 -1.74 -12.53 9.40
N ALA A 5 -0.83 -12.11 10.28
CA ALA A 5 0.60 -12.20 10.01
C ALA A 5 1.10 -13.65 9.86
N LYS A 6 0.52 -14.58 10.62
CA LYS A 6 0.80 -16.02 10.49
C LYS A 6 0.09 -16.67 9.30
N ASN A 7 -0.98 -16.06 8.80
CA ASN A 7 -1.83 -16.59 7.73
C ASN A 7 -1.91 -15.66 6.53
N LEU A 8 -0.82 -14.99 6.17
CA LEU A 8 -0.74 -14.07 5.02
C LEU A 8 -1.16 -14.73 3.71
N GLN A 9 -1.03 -16.06 3.60
CA GLN A 9 -1.51 -16.82 2.45
C GLN A 9 -3.02 -16.64 2.21
N GLN A 10 -3.81 -16.49 3.26
CA GLN A 10 -5.27 -16.30 3.16
C GLN A 10 -5.67 -14.92 2.65
N VAL A 11 -4.76 -13.96 2.74
CA VAL A 11 -4.98 -12.57 2.29
C VAL A 11 -4.18 -12.23 1.02
N GLY A 12 -3.82 -13.24 0.24
CA GLY A 12 -3.24 -13.05 -1.09
C GLY A 12 -1.72 -13.17 -1.19
N PHE A 13 -1.01 -13.41 -0.08
CA PHE A 13 0.45 -13.55 -0.06
C PHE A 13 0.89 -15.02 -0.05
N SER A 14 0.31 -15.83 -0.92
CA SER A 14 0.59 -17.27 -0.99
C SER A 14 1.79 -17.64 -1.86
N SER A 15 2.29 -16.71 -2.65
CA SER A 15 3.48 -16.89 -3.49
C SER A 15 4.12 -15.54 -3.82
N PRO A 16 5.40 -15.52 -4.22
CA PRO A 16 6.10 -14.30 -4.62
C PRO A 16 5.40 -13.51 -5.74
N LEU A 17 4.80 -14.23 -6.70
CA LEU A 17 4.03 -13.63 -7.78
C LEU A 17 2.76 -12.97 -7.28
N LYS A 18 1.99 -13.69 -6.47
CA LYS A 18 0.75 -13.17 -5.88
C LYS A 18 1.02 -12.03 -4.93
N ALA A 19 2.13 -12.04 -4.19
CA ALA A 19 2.50 -10.96 -3.28
C ALA A 19 2.65 -9.62 -4.01
N VAL A 20 3.29 -9.60 -5.17
CA VAL A 20 3.43 -8.38 -5.99
C VAL A 20 2.08 -7.87 -6.45
N LEU A 21 1.27 -8.73 -7.04
CA LEU A 21 -0.06 -8.35 -7.52
C LEU A 21 -0.98 -7.90 -6.38
N THR A 22 -1.00 -8.62 -5.26
CA THR A 22 -1.83 -8.27 -4.10
C THR A 22 -1.42 -6.92 -3.51
N THR A 23 -0.12 -6.67 -3.32
CA THR A 23 0.38 -5.37 -2.84
C THR A 23 -0.06 -4.23 -3.76
N LEU A 24 0.08 -4.44 -5.08
CA LEU A 24 -0.35 -3.45 -6.07
C LEU A 24 -1.86 -3.19 -5.99
N LYS A 25 -2.67 -4.26 -5.97
CA LYS A 25 -4.14 -4.15 -5.88
C LYS A 25 -4.58 -3.37 -4.65
N GLU A 26 -4.10 -3.76 -3.47
CA GLU A 26 -4.48 -3.12 -2.22
C GLU A 26 -4.11 -1.62 -2.19
N ALA A 27 -2.95 -1.26 -2.74
CA ALA A 27 -2.54 0.13 -2.77
C ALA A 27 -3.34 0.95 -3.81
N VAL A 28 -3.61 0.40 -4.99
CA VAL A 28 -4.43 1.04 -6.04
C VAL A 28 -5.87 1.20 -5.56
N ASP A 29 -6.47 0.16 -5.00
CA ASP A 29 -7.84 0.20 -4.49
C ASP A 29 -8.00 1.26 -3.39
N ASN A 30 -7.05 1.35 -2.46
CA ASN A 30 -7.06 2.40 -1.43
C ASN A 30 -6.96 3.81 -2.02
N SER A 31 -6.15 4.00 -3.05
CA SER A 31 -6.01 5.30 -3.75
C SER A 31 -7.29 5.68 -4.47
N LEU A 32 -7.91 4.73 -5.17
CA LEU A 32 -9.20 4.94 -5.87
C LEU A 32 -10.31 5.28 -4.88
N ASP A 33 -10.43 4.51 -3.80
CA ASP A 33 -11.44 4.73 -2.75
C ASP A 33 -11.27 6.11 -2.08
N ALA A 34 -10.02 6.54 -1.84
CA ALA A 34 -9.74 7.86 -1.27
C ALA A 34 -10.13 9.00 -2.23
N CYS A 35 -9.85 8.86 -3.53
CA CYS A 35 -10.25 9.82 -4.55
C CYS A 35 -11.79 9.89 -4.67
N GLU A 36 -12.45 8.73 -4.74
CA GLU A 36 -13.91 8.64 -4.84
C GLU A 36 -14.60 9.27 -3.62
N ALA A 37 -14.16 8.95 -2.41
CA ALA A 37 -14.69 9.54 -1.19
C ALA A 37 -14.51 11.07 -1.14
N ALA A 38 -13.45 11.59 -1.73
CA ALA A 38 -13.15 13.01 -1.83
C ALA A 38 -13.79 13.68 -3.07
N LYS A 39 -14.50 12.91 -3.92
CA LYS A 39 -15.08 13.36 -5.21
C LYS A 39 -14.02 13.98 -6.13
N LEU A 40 -12.86 13.36 -6.17
CA LEU A 40 -11.75 13.72 -7.06
C LEU A 40 -11.67 12.71 -8.20
N LEU A 41 -11.43 13.19 -9.41
CA LEU A 41 -11.07 12.31 -10.52
C LEU A 41 -9.69 11.71 -10.23
N PRO A 42 -9.55 10.37 -10.18
CA PRO A 42 -8.27 9.74 -9.85
C PRO A 42 -7.18 10.01 -10.88
N ASP A 43 -6.01 10.40 -10.41
CA ASP A 43 -4.75 10.47 -11.16
C ASP A 43 -3.68 9.70 -10.37
N LEU A 44 -3.37 8.49 -10.85
CA LEU A 44 -2.44 7.58 -10.21
C LEU A 44 -1.19 7.38 -11.06
N THR A 45 -0.03 7.52 -10.43
CA THR A 45 1.25 7.07 -11.01
C THR A 45 1.67 5.77 -10.33
N ILE A 46 1.92 4.75 -11.15
CA ILE A 46 2.27 3.41 -10.69
C ILE A 46 3.62 3.02 -11.28
N GLN A 47 4.55 2.60 -10.42
CA GLN A 47 5.85 2.07 -10.83
C GLN A 47 6.06 0.72 -10.15
N VAL A 48 6.43 -0.28 -10.93
CA VAL A 48 6.82 -1.61 -10.44
C VAL A 48 8.13 -1.98 -11.10
N GLN A 49 9.17 -2.15 -10.29
CA GLN A 49 10.51 -2.40 -10.81
C GLN A 49 11.28 -3.37 -9.93
N ARG A 50 12.19 -4.10 -10.57
CA ARG A 50 13.19 -4.89 -9.89
C ARG A 50 14.33 -3.98 -9.44
N VAL A 51 14.62 -3.99 -8.14
CA VAL A 51 15.70 -3.18 -7.54
C VAL A 51 16.85 -4.01 -6.97
N GLY A 52 16.68 -5.33 -6.94
CA GLY A 52 17.72 -6.22 -6.44
C GLY A 52 17.35 -7.70 -6.54
N LYS A 53 18.16 -8.55 -5.90
CA LYS A 53 17.87 -9.97 -5.74
C LYS A 53 17.01 -10.18 -4.50
N GLY A 54 16.07 -11.13 -4.58
CA GLY A 54 15.24 -11.53 -3.46
C GLY A 54 15.95 -12.47 -2.48
N SER A 55 15.18 -12.96 -1.52
CA SER A 55 15.66 -13.87 -0.48
C SER A 55 15.99 -15.28 -1.01
N SER A 56 15.52 -15.64 -2.19
CA SER A 56 15.76 -16.92 -2.84
C SER A 56 16.25 -16.76 -4.28
N ARG A 57 16.73 -17.86 -4.88
CA ARG A 57 17.14 -17.86 -6.30
C ARG A 57 16.00 -17.60 -7.27
N SER A 58 14.76 -17.82 -6.85
CA SER A 58 13.55 -17.69 -7.67
C SER A 58 12.82 -16.37 -7.46
N THR A 59 13.31 -15.49 -6.58
CA THR A 59 12.68 -14.21 -6.24
C THR A 59 13.61 -13.05 -6.47
N ASP A 60 13.01 -11.89 -6.67
CA ASP A 60 13.69 -10.61 -6.81
C ASP A 60 13.20 -9.66 -5.71
N LEU A 61 14.00 -8.66 -5.39
CA LEU A 61 13.53 -7.51 -4.60
C LEU A 61 12.78 -6.57 -5.55
N ILE A 62 11.48 -6.47 -5.33
CA ILE A 62 10.58 -5.66 -6.16
C ILE A 62 10.18 -4.41 -5.40
N GLU A 63 10.37 -3.26 -6.03
CA GLU A 63 9.86 -1.99 -5.55
C GLU A 63 8.54 -1.67 -6.25
N ILE A 64 7.53 -1.34 -5.47
CA ILE A 64 6.19 -0.94 -5.92
C ILE A 64 5.95 0.45 -5.37
N VAL A 65 5.72 1.41 -6.27
CA VAL A 65 5.40 2.80 -5.94
C VAL A 65 4.02 3.12 -6.49
N ILE A 66 3.15 3.60 -5.63
CA ILE A 66 1.86 4.17 -6.03
C ILE A 66 1.78 5.58 -5.48
N GLU A 67 1.45 6.51 -6.36
CA GLU A 67 1.26 7.91 -6.05
C GLU A 67 -0.09 8.36 -6.56
N ASP A 68 -0.90 8.98 -5.72
CA ASP A 68 -2.24 9.46 -6.04
C ASP A 68 -2.41 10.97 -5.82
N ASN A 69 -3.50 11.51 -6.35
CA ASN A 69 -3.96 12.88 -6.14
C ASN A 69 -5.12 12.97 -5.14
N GLY A 70 -5.28 11.96 -4.29
CA GLY A 70 -6.32 11.93 -3.27
C GLY A 70 -6.19 13.04 -2.21
N PRO A 71 -7.05 13.06 -1.20
CA PRO A 71 -7.07 14.14 -0.21
C PRO A 71 -5.84 14.16 0.72
N GLY A 72 -4.99 13.14 0.65
CA GLY A 72 -3.93 12.89 1.61
C GLY A 72 -4.47 12.26 2.91
N ILE A 73 -3.56 11.81 3.75
CA ILE A 73 -3.84 11.22 5.06
C ILE A 73 -3.22 12.14 6.12
N ASP A 74 -3.96 12.40 7.19
CA ASP A 74 -3.39 13.15 8.32
C ASP A 74 -2.19 12.40 8.90
N ALA A 75 -1.17 13.16 9.29
CA ALA A 75 0.07 12.60 9.81
C ALA A 75 -0.14 11.65 11.01
N ASN A 76 -1.18 11.89 11.81
CA ASN A 76 -1.51 11.07 12.98
C ASN A 76 -2.22 9.74 12.60
N ASP A 77 -2.78 9.66 11.41
CA ASP A 77 -3.56 8.50 10.96
C ASP A 77 -2.75 7.52 10.11
N ILE A 78 -1.58 7.92 9.59
CA ILE A 78 -0.76 7.07 8.71
C ILE A 78 -0.42 5.73 9.37
N ALA A 79 -0.01 5.73 10.64
CA ALA A 79 0.31 4.52 11.38
C ALA A 79 -0.87 3.54 11.42
N LYS A 80 -2.08 4.07 11.61
CA LYS A 80 -3.30 3.27 11.65
C LYS A 80 -3.64 2.70 10.28
N VAL A 81 -3.61 3.54 9.25
CA VAL A 81 -4.00 3.14 7.88
C VAL A 81 -3.09 2.03 7.35
N PHE A 82 -1.79 2.16 7.51
CA PHE A 82 -0.81 1.22 6.92
C PHE A 82 -0.35 0.13 7.88
N GLY A 83 -0.51 0.30 9.19
CA GLY A 83 0.08 -0.57 10.19
C GLY A 83 -0.91 -1.29 11.12
N GLU A 84 -2.20 -0.97 11.07
CA GLU A 84 -3.21 -1.63 11.92
C GLU A 84 -4.17 -2.47 11.08
N TYR A 85 -4.35 -3.72 11.45
CA TYR A 85 -5.35 -4.59 10.84
C TYR A 85 -6.76 -4.19 11.33
N LEU A 86 -7.71 -4.16 10.42
CA LEU A 86 -9.11 -3.80 10.67
C LEU A 86 -9.34 -2.33 11.10
N ALA A 87 -8.34 -1.47 11.00
CA ALA A 87 -8.48 -0.05 11.33
C ALA A 87 -9.44 0.67 10.36
N SER A 88 -9.46 0.29 9.10
CA SER A 88 -10.28 0.91 8.06
C SER A 88 -11.79 0.77 8.31
N SER A 89 -12.24 -0.30 9.00
CA SER A 89 -13.65 -0.47 9.36
C SER A 89 -14.19 0.63 10.29
N LYS A 90 -13.31 1.37 10.97
CA LYS A 90 -13.66 2.48 11.86
C LYS A 90 -13.67 3.84 11.16
N PHE A 91 -13.01 3.95 10.00
CA PHE A 91 -12.93 5.20 9.24
C PHE A 91 -13.91 5.27 8.06
N GLY A 92 -14.51 4.15 7.67
CA GLY A 92 -15.48 4.06 6.58
C GLY A 92 -16.89 4.36 7.02
N ARG A 93 -17.42 5.52 6.68
CA ARG A 93 -18.86 5.78 6.71
C ARG A 93 -19.53 4.93 5.64
N GLY A 94 -20.02 3.72 6.01
CA GLY A 94 -21.14 3.06 5.33
C GLY A 94 -21.14 2.85 3.82
N GLN A 95 -20.07 3.12 3.10
CA GLN A 95 -19.95 2.87 1.66
C GLN A 95 -19.08 1.65 1.42
N CYS A 96 -19.51 0.78 0.49
CA CYS A 96 -18.73 -0.36 0.05
C CYS A 96 -17.39 0.15 -0.54
N SER A 97 -16.29 -0.08 0.16
CA SER A 97 -14.96 0.14 -0.37
C SER A 97 -14.53 -1.07 -1.20
N ARG A 98 -13.69 -0.85 -2.22
CA ARG A 98 -13.09 -1.92 -3.03
C ARG A 98 -12.30 -2.91 -2.16
N GLY A 99 -11.67 -2.40 -1.10
CA GLY A 99 -10.99 -3.19 -0.08
C GLY A 99 -11.93 -3.71 0.99
N GLN A 100 -12.57 -4.85 0.73
CA GLN A 100 -13.66 -5.40 1.57
C GLN A 100 -13.29 -5.72 3.03
N GLN A 101 -12.01 -5.82 3.40
CA GLN A 101 -11.63 -6.37 4.70
C GLN A 101 -10.84 -5.44 5.62
N GLY A 102 -10.36 -4.29 5.14
CA GLY A 102 -9.53 -3.37 5.95
C GLY A 102 -8.23 -3.97 6.49
N ILE A 103 -7.72 -4.99 5.82
CA ILE A 103 -6.52 -5.72 6.21
C ILE A 103 -5.45 -5.75 5.13
N GLY A 104 -5.81 -5.47 3.87
CA GLY A 104 -4.94 -5.70 2.73
C GLY A 104 -3.68 -4.86 2.75
N ILE A 105 -3.79 -3.56 2.97
CA ILE A 105 -2.62 -2.67 2.99
C ILE A 105 -1.72 -2.95 4.22
N SER A 106 -2.30 -3.30 5.36
CA SER A 106 -1.54 -3.70 6.55
C SER A 106 -0.85 -5.05 6.35
N ALA A 107 -1.48 -5.97 5.60
CA ALA A 107 -0.87 -7.23 5.19
C ALA A 107 0.30 -7.00 4.23
N ALA A 108 0.17 -6.08 3.27
CA ALA A 108 1.26 -5.67 2.37
C ALA A 108 2.43 -5.05 3.15
N THR A 109 2.14 -4.17 4.11
CA THR A 109 3.16 -3.59 5.01
C THR A 109 3.86 -4.67 5.82
N THR A 110 3.11 -5.63 6.37
CA THR A 110 3.65 -6.77 7.10
C THR A 110 4.52 -7.65 6.21
N TRP A 111 4.09 -7.95 4.98
CA TRP A 111 4.87 -8.73 4.03
C TRP A 111 6.19 -8.05 3.68
N ALA A 112 6.16 -6.75 3.41
CA ALA A 112 7.38 -5.96 3.16
C ALA A 112 8.34 -6.05 4.36
N GLN A 113 7.83 -5.88 5.58
CA GLN A 113 8.63 -5.95 6.81
C GLN A 113 9.24 -7.35 7.03
N LEU A 114 8.49 -8.42 6.77
CA LEU A 114 8.97 -9.79 6.94
C LEU A 114 9.99 -10.20 5.86
N THR A 115 9.86 -9.68 4.65
CA THR A 115 10.71 -10.07 3.51
C THR A 115 11.88 -9.14 3.25
N ASN A 116 11.80 -7.87 3.69
CA ASN A 116 12.85 -6.86 3.45
C ASN A 116 13.13 -6.00 4.70
N ALA A 117 12.73 -6.43 5.89
CA ALA A 117 12.97 -5.76 7.18
C ALA A 117 12.37 -4.34 7.32
N ASN A 118 11.81 -3.76 6.27
CA ASN A 118 11.18 -2.45 6.27
C ASN A 118 9.72 -2.58 5.81
N GLY A 119 8.83 -1.91 6.53
CA GLY A 119 7.43 -1.81 6.12
C GLY A 119 7.23 -0.85 4.95
N ALA A 120 6.11 -0.15 4.93
CA ALA A 120 5.80 0.82 3.89
C ALA A 120 6.49 2.17 4.15
N VAL A 121 7.02 2.81 3.12
CA VAL A 121 7.42 4.23 3.18
C VAL A 121 6.30 5.07 2.61
N VAL A 122 5.69 5.91 3.45
CA VAL A 122 4.51 6.71 3.09
C VAL A 122 4.86 8.18 3.09
N THR A 123 4.57 8.87 1.99
CA THR A 123 4.61 10.32 1.89
C THR A 123 3.17 10.81 1.74
N THR A 124 2.76 11.75 2.56
CA THR A 124 1.41 12.32 2.52
C THR A 124 1.43 13.83 2.57
N LYS A 125 0.47 14.44 1.89
CA LYS A 125 0.19 15.86 1.93
C LYS A 125 -1.30 16.09 1.85
N THR A 126 -1.87 16.76 2.83
CA THR A 126 -3.25 17.24 2.78
C THR A 126 -3.27 18.70 2.33
N LYS A 127 -4.44 19.21 1.89
CA LYS A 127 -4.61 20.61 1.48
C LYS A 127 -4.19 21.62 2.57
N LYS A 128 -4.18 21.19 3.84
CA LYS A 128 -3.80 22.05 4.98
C LYS A 128 -2.28 22.08 5.23
N MET A 129 -1.53 21.18 4.61
CA MET A 129 -0.09 21.04 4.83
C MET A 129 0.70 21.86 3.80
N ARG A 130 1.66 22.68 4.28
CA ARG A 130 2.59 23.41 3.40
C ARG A 130 3.59 22.47 2.72
N LYS A 131 4.11 21.50 3.47
CA LYS A 131 5.07 20.49 3.01
C LYS A 131 4.51 19.11 3.28
N ALA A 132 4.94 18.14 2.49
CA ALA A 132 4.58 16.76 2.73
C ALA A 132 5.32 16.19 3.95
N MET A 133 4.72 15.19 4.58
CA MET A 133 5.34 14.39 5.62
C MET A 133 5.65 13.00 5.07
N GLN A 134 6.84 12.51 5.31
CA GLN A 134 7.26 11.17 4.97
C GLN A 134 7.63 10.40 6.23
N ALA A 135 7.19 9.15 6.32
CA ALA A 135 7.59 8.24 7.38
C ALA A 135 7.62 6.79 6.86
N GLN A 136 8.41 5.96 7.51
CA GLN A 136 8.32 4.51 7.39
C GLN A 136 7.27 4.02 8.39
N VAL A 137 6.39 3.13 7.94
CA VAL A 137 5.41 2.44 8.78
C VAL A 137 5.80 0.98 8.89
N ASP A 138 6.05 0.54 10.11
CA ASP A 138 6.18 -0.87 10.46
C ASP A 138 4.96 -1.34 11.26
N VAL A 139 4.77 -2.64 11.36
CA VAL A 139 3.67 -3.26 12.11
C VAL A 139 4.19 -3.89 13.39
N ASP A 140 3.70 -3.45 14.53
CA ASP A 140 3.76 -4.25 15.75
C ASP A 140 2.66 -5.32 15.68
N ILE A 141 3.07 -6.52 15.29
CA ILE A 141 2.16 -7.65 15.06
C ILE A 141 1.44 -8.06 16.33
N LYS A 142 2.10 -8.01 17.48
CA LYS A 142 1.51 -8.41 18.78
C LYS A 142 0.49 -7.38 19.26
N GLY A 143 0.88 -6.12 19.21
CA GLY A 143 0.05 -5.00 19.66
C GLY A 143 -1.02 -4.56 18.66
N ASN A 144 -1.00 -5.05 17.42
CA ASN A 144 -1.82 -4.55 16.30
C ASN A 144 -1.72 -3.03 16.15
N LYS A 145 -0.51 -2.51 16.11
CA LYS A 145 -0.24 -1.08 16.01
C LYS A 145 0.74 -0.78 14.91
N GLY A 146 0.46 0.30 14.17
CA GLY A 146 1.44 0.88 13.27
C GLY A 146 2.49 1.68 14.05
N LEU A 147 3.75 1.50 13.68
CA LEU A 147 4.89 2.20 14.25
C LEU A 147 5.49 3.13 13.20
N LEU A 148 5.54 4.43 13.51
CA LEU A 148 6.20 5.40 12.63
C LEU A 148 7.69 5.49 12.96
N LYS A 149 8.52 5.33 11.93
CA LYS A 149 9.96 5.51 11.98
C LYS A 149 10.41 6.55 10.95
N ASN A 150 11.54 7.17 11.18
CA ASN A 150 12.20 8.08 10.23
C ASN A 150 11.28 9.19 9.70
N LYS A 151 10.41 9.72 10.58
CA LYS A 151 9.50 10.80 10.25
C LYS A 151 10.26 12.07 9.88
N LYS A 152 9.96 12.62 8.72
CA LYS A 152 10.57 13.85 8.22
C LYS A 152 9.62 14.64 7.34
N THR A 153 9.87 15.94 7.24
CA THR A 153 9.20 16.82 6.28
C THR A 153 9.96 16.80 4.97
N VAL A 154 9.24 16.69 3.86
CA VAL A 154 9.82 16.67 2.51
C VAL A 154 9.08 17.63 1.58
N ASP A 155 9.79 18.16 0.59
CA ASP A 155 9.17 18.87 -0.50
C ASP A 155 8.53 17.87 -1.47
N TRP A 156 7.34 18.18 -1.97
CA TRP A 156 6.60 17.35 -2.90
C TRP A 156 5.72 18.25 -3.78
N ASP A 157 5.82 18.07 -5.09
CA ASP A 157 5.18 18.95 -6.07
C ASP A 157 3.66 18.82 -6.13
N ARG A 158 3.11 17.67 -5.70
CA ARG A 158 1.66 17.52 -5.66
C ARG A 158 1.04 18.42 -4.58
N PRO A 159 -0.11 19.05 -4.86
CA PRO A 159 -0.81 19.89 -3.88
C PRO A 159 -1.36 19.07 -2.71
N HIS A 160 -1.76 17.85 -2.95
CA HIS A 160 -2.24 16.86 -1.97
C HIS A 160 -2.18 15.46 -2.56
N GLY A 161 -2.22 14.45 -1.72
CA GLY A 161 -2.19 13.03 -2.12
C GLY A 161 -1.39 12.16 -1.18
N VAL A 162 -1.19 10.93 -1.60
CA VAL A 162 -0.36 9.93 -0.94
C VAL A 162 0.59 9.30 -1.95
N ARG A 163 1.82 9.07 -1.53
CA ARG A 163 2.79 8.22 -2.22
C ARG A 163 3.22 7.12 -1.27
N VAL A 164 3.03 5.88 -1.65
CA VAL A 164 3.48 4.73 -0.87
C VAL A 164 4.52 3.94 -1.67
N VAL A 165 5.56 3.50 -0.98
CA VAL A 165 6.62 2.66 -1.52
C VAL A 165 6.72 1.39 -0.69
N PHE A 166 6.61 0.25 -1.36
CA PHE A 166 6.90 -1.06 -0.80
C PHE A 166 8.12 -1.65 -1.49
N GLN A 167 9.01 -2.25 -0.72
CA GLN A 167 10.04 -3.14 -1.26
C GLN A 167 9.79 -4.53 -0.70
N ILE A 168 9.48 -5.47 -1.57
CA ILE A 168 9.05 -6.81 -1.20
C ILE A 168 9.83 -7.87 -1.94
N ASP A 169 9.97 -9.02 -1.31
CA ASP A 169 10.42 -10.23 -1.99
C ASP A 169 9.28 -10.75 -2.87
N GLY A 170 9.53 -10.83 -4.18
CA GLY A 170 8.47 -11.12 -5.12
C GLY A 170 8.95 -11.51 -6.51
N ARG A 171 7.99 -11.54 -7.43
CA ARG A 171 8.22 -11.86 -8.84
C ARG A 171 7.26 -11.05 -9.71
N ILE A 172 7.76 -10.41 -10.75
CA ILE A 172 6.93 -9.65 -11.69
C ILE A 172 6.41 -10.58 -12.79
N GLN A 173 5.10 -10.54 -13.03
CA GLN A 173 4.45 -11.06 -14.22
C GLN A 173 3.61 -9.92 -14.83
N LEU A 174 3.79 -9.68 -16.13
CA LEU A 174 3.13 -8.57 -16.80
C LEU A 174 1.73 -8.96 -17.31
N ASN A 175 1.59 -10.09 -17.95
CA ASN A 175 0.40 -10.51 -18.65
C ASN A 175 -0.13 -11.87 -18.15
N GLY A 176 -1.36 -12.22 -18.57
CA GLY A 176 -2.03 -13.46 -18.20
C GLY A 176 -2.68 -13.42 -16.82
N ASP A 177 -3.13 -14.56 -16.33
CA ASP A 177 -3.71 -14.70 -15.01
C ASP A 177 -2.69 -14.31 -13.94
N GLY A 178 -3.04 -13.30 -13.14
CA GLY A 178 -2.13 -12.73 -12.14
C GLY A 178 -1.14 -11.71 -12.69
N GLY A 179 -1.26 -11.30 -13.96
CA GLY A 179 -0.41 -10.27 -14.57
C GLY A 179 -0.79 -8.86 -14.15
N ILE A 180 0.22 -8.02 -13.90
CA ILE A 180 0.04 -6.63 -13.48
C ILE A 180 -0.73 -5.82 -14.52
N LEU A 181 -0.36 -5.93 -15.80
CA LEU A 181 -1.02 -5.19 -16.88
C LEU A 181 -2.46 -5.66 -17.07
N THR A 182 -2.73 -6.96 -16.96
CA THR A 182 -4.10 -7.51 -17.04
C THR A 182 -4.99 -6.89 -15.96
N TYR A 183 -4.50 -6.77 -14.73
CA TYR A 183 -5.21 -6.11 -13.64
C TYR A 183 -5.43 -4.62 -13.91
N LEU A 184 -4.39 -3.89 -14.30
CA LEU A 184 -4.47 -2.44 -14.52
C LEU A 184 -5.42 -2.09 -15.67
N TYR A 185 -5.38 -2.84 -16.78
CA TYR A 185 -6.35 -2.66 -17.87
C TYR A 185 -7.79 -2.91 -17.41
N GLY A 186 -8.03 -3.98 -16.65
CA GLY A 186 -9.35 -4.23 -16.08
C GLY A 186 -9.83 -3.09 -15.18
N THR A 187 -8.93 -2.54 -14.36
CA THR A 187 -9.24 -1.42 -13.46
C THR A 187 -9.60 -0.15 -14.22
N THR A 188 -8.88 0.18 -15.29
CA THR A 188 -9.15 1.40 -16.10
C THR A 188 -10.45 1.31 -16.90
N LEU A 189 -10.96 0.12 -17.17
CA LEU A 189 -12.25 -0.05 -17.88
C LEU A 189 -13.47 0.23 -17.00
N VAL A 190 -13.33 0.19 -15.69
CA VAL A 190 -14.45 0.32 -14.73
C VAL A 190 -14.37 1.55 -13.82
N ASN A 191 -13.35 2.42 -14.01
CA ASN A 191 -13.14 3.64 -13.22
C ASN A 191 -12.92 4.88 -14.16
#